data_d7adae16cd394f29cfa60176e0c897ad
#
_entry.id   d7adae16cd394f29cfa60176e0c897ad
#
_cell.length_a   1.000
_cell.length_b   1.000
_cell.length_c   1.000
_cell.angle_alpha   90.00
_cell.angle_beta   90.00
_cell.angle_gamma   90.00
#
_symmetry.space_group_name_H-M   'P 1'
#
loop_
_entity.id
_entity.type
_entity.pdbx_description
1 polymer ?
#
loop_
_entity_poly.entity_id
_entity_poly.type
_entity_poly.pdbx_seq_one_letter_code
_entity_poly.pdbx_strand_id
1 'polypeptide(L)'
;MAFNAKGFKTLTHIGTPDPNGAAGSNVCLHAYVTNDDTAAVITAGYFNGIATRLKKGDIIMMSLDNDGAPMLRNYLVTAVAAGVVTIAAQNVA
;
A
#
# COMPACT_ATOMS: atom_id res chain seq x y z
N MET A 1 4.50 15.35 7.51
CA MET A 1 4.24 13.91 7.47
C MET A 1 4.44 13.42 6.05
N ALA A 2 5.37 12.53 5.87
CA ALA A 2 5.74 12.08 4.55
C ALA A 2 6.06 10.59 4.57
N PHE A 3 5.91 9.96 3.40
CA PHE A 3 6.26 8.57 3.22
C PHE A 3 7.75 8.35 3.55
N ASN A 4 8.02 7.32 4.33
CA ASN A 4 9.38 6.95 4.70
C ASN A 4 9.70 5.58 4.08
N ALA A 5 10.53 5.60 3.05
CA ALA A 5 10.86 4.37 2.31
C ALA A 5 11.54 3.32 3.20
N LYS A 6 12.20 3.73 4.27
CA LYS A 6 12.86 2.79 5.18
C LYS A 6 11.87 1.95 5.97
N GLY A 7 10.64 2.42 6.12
CA GLY A 7 9.59 1.68 6.82
C GLY A 7 8.79 0.76 5.91
N PHE A 8 9.06 0.77 4.61
CA PHE A 8 8.29 0.03 3.63
C PHE A 8 9.06 -1.20 3.14
N LYS A 9 8.37 -2.33 3.06
CA LYS A 9 8.96 -3.57 2.57
C LYS A 9 7.93 -4.39 1.80
N THR A 10 8.34 -4.93 0.67
CA THR A 10 7.55 -5.94 -0.03
C THR A 10 7.83 -7.30 0.58
N LEU A 11 6.80 -7.96 1.07
CA LEU A 11 6.97 -9.23 1.78
C LEU A 11 6.94 -10.42 0.83
N THR A 12 5.98 -10.46 -0.10
CA THR A 12 5.81 -11.59 -0.97
C THR A 12 4.89 -11.25 -2.14
N HIS A 13 4.87 -12.14 -3.12
CA HIS A 13 3.93 -12.08 -4.24
C HIS A 13 2.82 -13.11 -4.00
N ILE A 14 1.60 -12.76 -4.37
CA ILE A 14 0.43 -13.61 -4.23
C ILE A 14 -0.13 -13.87 -5.62
N GLY A 15 -0.40 -15.12 -5.91
CA GLY A 15 -0.94 -15.50 -7.19
C GLY A 15 0.15 -15.90 -8.18
N THR A 16 -0.25 -16.17 -9.40
CA THR A 16 0.66 -16.59 -10.48
C THR A 16 0.53 -15.61 -11.63
N PRO A 17 1.65 -15.14 -12.19
CA PRO A 17 1.56 -14.27 -13.36
C PRO A 17 0.81 -14.95 -14.48
N ASP A 18 -0.15 -14.26 -15.07
CA ASP A 18 -0.89 -14.75 -16.22
C ASP A 18 0.00 -14.61 -17.47
N PRO A 19 0.26 -15.72 -18.20
CA PRO A 19 1.06 -15.62 -19.43
C PRO A 19 0.47 -14.68 -20.46
N ASN A 20 -0.83 -14.41 -20.39
CA ASN A 20 -1.49 -13.48 -21.28
C ASN A 20 -1.51 -12.04 -20.73
N GLY A 21 -0.91 -11.82 -19.57
CA GLY A 21 -0.80 -10.49 -18.99
C GLY A 21 -2.09 -9.94 -18.40
N ALA A 22 -3.05 -10.80 -18.05
CA ALA A 22 -4.30 -10.34 -17.47
C ALA A 22 -4.06 -9.62 -16.14
N ALA A 23 -4.67 -8.44 -15.98
CA ALA A 23 -4.58 -7.69 -14.75
C ALA A 23 -5.23 -8.44 -13.60
N GLY A 24 -4.64 -8.35 -12.41
CA GLY A 24 -5.19 -8.96 -11.21
C GLY A 24 -4.85 -10.42 -11.01
N SER A 25 -4.07 -11.03 -11.92
CA SER A 25 -3.66 -12.42 -11.76
C SER A 25 -2.65 -12.61 -10.64
N ASN A 26 -1.88 -11.59 -10.31
CA ASN A 26 -0.98 -11.62 -9.16
C ASN A 26 -0.89 -10.23 -8.55
N VAL A 27 -0.69 -10.21 -7.24
CA VAL A 27 -0.51 -8.96 -6.48
C VAL A 27 0.63 -9.18 -5.49
N CYS A 28 1.08 -8.09 -4.89
CA CYS A 28 2.12 -8.16 -3.87
C CYS A 28 1.55 -7.80 -2.51
N LEU A 29 2.09 -8.42 -1.47
CA LEU A 29 1.82 -8.05 -0.09
C LEU A 29 2.98 -7.21 0.41
N HIS A 30 2.68 -5.99 0.86
CA HIS A 30 3.68 -5.07 1.40
C HIS A 30 3.38 -4.80 2.87
N ALA A 31 4.41 -4.36 3.58
CA ALA A 31 4.26 -3.89 4.96
C ALA A 31 4.87 -2.51 5.09
N TYR A 32 4.27 -1.68 5.94
CA TYR A 32 4.74 -0.34 6.17
C TYR A 32 4.58 0.01 7.65
N VAL A 33 5.60 0.65 8.22
CA VAL A 33 5.58 1.11 9.60
C VAL A 33 5.88 2.61 9.63
N THR A 34 5.09 3.36 10.39
CA THR A 34 5.25 4.81 10.45
C THR A 34 4.63 5.35 11.74
N ASN A 35 5.07 6.55 12.12
CA ASN A 35 4.43 7.33 13.17
C ASN A 35 3.26 8.16 12.65
N ASP A 36 3.08 8.22 11.34
CA ASP A 36 1.93 8.90 10.74
C ASP A 36 0.63 8.16 11.07
N ASP A 37 -0.46 8.88 11.11
CA ASP A 37 -1.76 8.29 11.41
C ASP A 37 -2.52 7.92 10.12
N THR A 38 -3.76 7.43 10.28
CA THR A 38 -4.55 7.01 9.13
C THR A 38 -4.86 8.17 8.19
N ALA A 39 -5.09 9.36 8.71
CA ALA A 39 -5.41 10.52 7.88
C ALA A 39 -4.20 10.90 7.00
N ALA A 40 -2.99 10.76 7.53
CA ALA A 40 -1.80 11.10 6.77
C ALA A 40 -1.56 10.11 5.63
N VAL A 41 -1.67 8.80 5.91
CA VAL A 41 -1.31 7.80 4.89
C VAL A 41 -2.33 7.72 3.76
N ILE A 42 -3.58 8.09 4.00
CA ILE A 42 -4.59 8.12 2.92
C ILE A 42 -4.61 9.43 2.16
N THR A 43 -3.79 10.40 2.54
CA THR A 43 -3.70 11.65 1.80
C THR A 43 -3.23 11.37 0.37
N ALA A 44 -3.89 11.99 -0.60
CA ALA A 44 -3.55 11.80 -2.01
C ALA A 44 -2.06 12.11 -2.22
N GLY A 45 -1.37 11.19 -2.90
CA GLY A 45 0.04 11.36 -3.22
C GLY A 45 1.02 10.86 -2.17
N TYR A 46 0.54 10.38 -1.02
CA TYR A 46 1.44 9.92 0.04
C TYR A 46 2.43 8.87 -0.45
N PHE A 47 1.98 7.92 -1.27
CA PHE A 47 2.82 6.83 -1.76
C PHE A 47 3.38 7.06 -3.16
N ASN A 48 3.27 8.28 -3.70
CA ASN A 48 3.73 8.52 -5.08
C ASN A 48 5.20 8.23 -5.29
N GLY A 49 6.03 8.38 -4.26
CA GLY A 49 7.46 8.10 -4.36
C GLY A 49 7.79 6.64 -4.69
N ILE A 50 6.86 5.72 -4.47
CA ILE A 50 7.05 4.30 -4.79
C ILE A 50 5.99 3.79 -5.77
N ALA A 51 5.43 4.68 -6.58
CA ALA A 51 4.38 4.30 -7.53
C ALA A 51 4.81 3.18 -8.46
N THR A 52 6.11 3.12 -8.80
CA THR A 52 6.63 2.07 -9.68
C THR A 52 6.70 0.70 -9.00
N ARG A 53 6.59 0.65 -7.68
CA ARG A 53 6.63 -0.60 -6.90
C ARG A 53 5.26 -1.12 -6.54
N LEU A 54 4.21 -0.35 -6.82
CA LEU A 54 2.84 -0.68 -6.47
C LEU A 54 2.03 -0.89 -7.73
N LYS A 55 0.99 -1.73 -7.62
CA LYS A 55 0.03 -1.89 -8.70
C LYS A 55 -1.36 -2.09 -8.11
N LYS A 56 -2.37 -1.87 -8.93
CA LYS A 56 -3.76 -2.05 -8.54
C LYS A 56 -3.97 -3.45 -7.98
N GLY A 57 -4.58 -3.53 -6.81
CA GLY A 57 -4.83 -4.79 -6.13
C GLY A 57 -3.81 -5.16 -5.08
N ASP A 58 -2.67 -4.46 -5.01
CA ASP A 58 -1.66 -4.74 -3.99
C ASP A 58 -2.21 -4.44 -2.60
N ILE A 59 -1.71 -5.20 -1.62
CA ILE A 59 -2.14 -5.07 -0.22
C ILE A 59 -0.98 -4.48 0.57
N ILE A 60 -1.28 -3.52 1.44
CA ILE A 60 -0.30 -2.93 2.34
C ILE A 60 -0.80 -3.07 3.77
N MET A 61 -0.08 -3.86 4.57
CA MET A 61 -0.33 -3.96 6.01
C MET A 61 0.45 -2.86 6.70
N MET A 62 -0.22 -2.03 7.47
CA MET A 62 0.42 -0.86 8.09
C MET A 62 0.33 -0.90 9.60
N SER A 63 1.46 -0.59 10.24
CA SER A 63 1.52 -0.27 11.66
C SER A 63 1.68 1.24 11.77
N LEU A 64 0.65 1.91 12.28
CA LEU A 64 0.53 3.36 12.23
C LEU A 64 0.58 3.95 13.63
N ASP A 65 0.92 5.25 13.70
CA ASP A 65 0.88 6.04 14.95
C ASP A 65 1.67 5.38 16.06
N ASN A 66 2.85 4.88 15.74
CA ASN A 66 3.64 4.08 16.69
C ASN A 66 4.22 4.91 17.84
N ASP A 67 4.31 6.22 17.70
CA ASP A 67 4.76 7.09 18.78
C ASP A 67 3.62 7.59 19.65
N GLY A 68 2.39 7.22 19.34
CA GLY A 68 1.22 7.59 20.11
C GLY A 68 0.40 6.36 20.49
N ALA A 69 -0.67 6.09 19.74
CA ALA A 69 -1.53 4.94 19.95
C ALA A 69 -1.40 3.97 18.76
N PRO A 70 -0.46 3.00 18.83
CA PRO A 70 -0.22 2.10 17.70
C PRO A 70 -1.50 1.42 17.21
N MET A 71 -1.65 1.31 15.90
CA MET A 71 -2.81 0.66 15.31
C MET A 71 -2.41 -0.10 14.05
N LEU A 72 -3.10 -1.20 13.82
CA LEU A 72 -2.92 -2.01 12.61
C LEU A 72 -4.04 -1.70 11.63
N ARG A 73 -3.66 -1.38 10.41
CA ARG A 73 -4.62 -1.15 9.32
C ARG A 73 -4.12 -1.84 8.07
N ASN A 74 -5.04 -2.45 7.34
CA ASN A 74 -4.74 -2.99 6.02
C ASN A 74 -5.35 -2.08 4.97
N TYR A 75 -4.59 -1.82 3.92
CA TYR A 75 -5.04 -0.97 2.82
C TYR A 75 -4.88 -1.71 1.50
N LEU A 76 -5.72 -1.35 0.56
CA LEU A 76 -5.71 -1.89 -0.79
C LEU A 76 -5.32 -0.78 -1.74
N VAL A 77 -4.39 -1.06 -2.67
CA VAL A 77 -4.06 -0.12 -3.73
C VAL A 77 -5.18 -0.22 -4.76
N THR A 78 -5.96 0.84 -4.90
CA THR A 78 -7.12 0.84 -5.80
C THR A 78 -6.79 1.38 -7.18
N ALA A 79 -5.74 2.19 -7.29
CA ALA A 79 -5.31 2.71 -8.58
C ALA A 79 -3.86 3.18 -8.52
N VAL A 80 -3.13 2.96 -9.60
CA VAL A 80 -1.83 3.58 -9.84
C VAL A 80 -1.86 4.08 -11.28
N ALA A 81 -1.92 5.39 -11.45
CA ALA A 81 -2.04 6.01 -12.76
C ALA A 81 -1.20 7.26 -12.81
N ALA A 82 -0.37 7.40 -13.84
CA ALA A 82 0.46 8.59 -14.07
C ALA A 82 1.33 8.93 -12.84
N GLY A 83 1.81 7.91 -12.14
CA GLY A 83 2.66 8.12 -10.95
C GLY A 83 1.88 8.47 -9.68
N VAL A 84 0.56 8.44 -9.71
CA VAL A 84 -0.29 8.73 -8.55
C VAL A 84 -0.85 7.43 -7.99
N VAL A 85 -0.64 7.20 -6.70
CA VAL A 85 -1.12 6.01 -5.99
C VAL A 85 -2.35 6.38 -5.16
N THR A 86 -3.42 5.63 -5.34
CA THR A 86 -4.63 5.75 -4.53
C THR A 86 -4.83 4.48 -3.73
N ILE A 87 -5.06 4.62 -2.44
CA ILE A 87 -5.33 3.49 -1.56
C ILE A 87 -6.68 3.66 -0.87
N ALA A 88 -7.24 2.55 -0.42
CA ALA A 88 -8.48 2.55 0.33
C ALA A 88 -8.35 1.58 1.50
N ALA A 89 -9.09 1.86 2.58
CA ALA A 89 -9.10 0.99 3.74
C ALA A 89 -9.67 -0.38 3.36
N GLN A 90 -9.29 -1.39 4.14
CA GLN A 90 -9.79 -2.74 3.97
C GLN A 90 -11.32 -2.74 3.90
N ASN A 91 -11.84 -3.42 2.88
CA ASN A 91 -13.29 -3.59 2.74
C ASN A 91 -13.77 -4.64 3.73
N VAL A 92 -14.83 -4.32 4.44
CA VAL A 92 -15.52 -5.31 5.29
C VAL A 92 -16.95 -5.38 4.78
N ALA A 93 -17.27 -6.44 4.13
CA ALA A 93 -18.58 -6.61 3.52
C ALA A 93 -19.65 -6.93 4.58
#